data_5a8c1b6f7a0902da8d57d94714bbb73c
#
_entry.id   5a8c1b6f7a0902da8d57d94714bbb73c
#
_cell.length_a   1.000
_cell.length_b   1.000
_cell.length_c   1.000
_cell.angle_alpha   90.00
_cell.angle_beta   90.00
_cell.angle_gamma   90.00
#
_symmetry.space_group_name_H-M   'P 1'
#
loop_
_entity.id
_entity.type
_entity.pdbx_description
1 polymer ?
#
loop_
_entity_poly.entity_id
_entity_poly.type
_entity_poly.pdbx_seq_one_letter_code
_entity_poly.pdbx_strand_id
1 'polypeptide(L)'
;MYDYAQVTENSNIRENAKVCGHAQVYNSGCVCGESIVRDYAQVYHSAIVRDKALVCDVAHIYGRSCVGGESIVYDSVQVYGKANVCGNCIFHDYVRICGRAAVDSVELFGDSLIN
;
A
#
# COMPACT_ATOMS: atom_id res chain seq x y z
N MET A 1 -13.10 -4.76 -7.59
CA MET A 1 -13.65 -4.47 -6.25
C MET A 1 -14.73 -5.48 -5.92
N TYR A 2 -14.64 -6.14 -4.79
CA TYR A 2 -15.63 -7.13 -4.37
C TYR A 2 -15.58 -7.31 -2.85
N ASP A 3 -16.46 -8.15 -2.32
CA ASP A 3 -16.70 -8.32 -0.89
C ASP A 3 -17.22 -7.01 -0.31
N TYR A 4 -16.63 -6.54 0.79
CA TYR A 4 -17.03 -5.30 1.46
C TYR A 4 -16.11 -4.15 1.14
N ALA A 5 -15.30 -4.27 0.12
CA ALA A 5 -14.34 -3.24 -0.25
C ALA A 5 -15.04 -1.94 -0.64
N GLN A 6 -14.42 -0.82 -0.35
CA GLN A 6 -14.96 0.50 -0.67
C GLN A 6 -13.93 1.28 -1.49
N VAL A 7 -14.39 1.81 -2.60
CA VAL A 7 -13.58 2.66 -3.47
C VAL A 7 -14.39 3.94 -3.67
N THR A 8 -13.92 5.05 -3.11
CA THR A 8 -14.70 6.27 -3.05
C THR A 8 -13.90 7.50 -3.45
N GLU A 9 -14.59 8.61 -3.60
CA GLU A 9 -14.05 9.93 -3.92
C GLU A 9 -13.33 9.88 -5.26
N ASN A 10 -12.14 10.44 -5.36
CA ASN A 10 -11.41 10.51 -6.63
C ASN A 10 -10.45 9.35 -6.81
N SER A 11 -10.67 8.26 -6.09
CA SER A 11 -9.77 7.11 -6.18
C SER A 11 -9.89 6.41 -7.53
N ASN A 12 -8.85 5.68 -7.88
CA ASN A 12 -8.70 5.02 -9.17
C ASN A 12 -8.26 3.57 -8.98
N ILE A 13 -9.05 2.65 -9.50
CA ILE A 13 -8.66 1.24 -9.59
C ILE A 13 -8.63 0.92 -11.07
N ARG A 14 -7.47 0.53 -11.59
CA ARG A 14 -7.35 0.32 -13.02
C ARG A 14 -6.48 -0.89 -13.32
N GLU A 15 -6.48 -1.24 -14.60
CA GLU A 15 -5.78 -2.40 -15.12
C GLU A 15 -6.31 -3.67 -14.45
N ASN A 16 -5.45 -4.56 -13.97
CA ASN A 16 -5.89 -5.81 -13.36
C ASN A 16 -5.86 -5.77 -11.84
N ALA A 17 -5.84 -4.58 -11.26
CA ALA A 17 -5.78 -4.42 -9.81
C ALA A 17 -7.05 -4.93 -9.13
N LYS A 18 -6.90 -5.43 -7.91
CA LYS A 18 -7.99 -5.99 -7.13
C LYS A 18 -8.05 -5.33 -5.76
N VAL A 19 -9.25 -4.92 -5.37
CA VAL A 19 -9.52 -4.41 -4.03
C VAL A 19 -10.64 -5.26 -3.47
N CYS A 20 -10.39 -5.97 -2.37
CA CYS A 20 -11.35 -6.95 -1.86
C CYS A 20 -11.31 -7.00 -0.34
N GLY A 21 -12.10 -7.90 0.24
CA GLY A 21 -12.25 -7.99 1.69
C GLY A 21 -12.92 -6.74 2.22
N HIS A 22 -12.34 -6.14 3.25
CA HIS A 22 -12.79 -4.87 3.82
C HIS A 22 -11.84 -3.72 3.49
N ALA A 23 -11.07 -3.83 2.44
CA ALA A 23 -10.11 -2.81 2.03
C ALA A 23 -10.82 -1.54 1.61
N GLN A 24 -10.16 -0.41 1.80
CA GLN A 24 -10.70 0.89 1.44
C GLN A 24 -9.67 1.66 0.62
N VAL A 25 -10.13 2.22 -0.50
CA VAL A 25 -9.33 3.13 -1.33
C VAL A 25 -10.15 4.40 -1.46
N TYR A 26 -9.62 5.52 -0.99
CA TYR A 26 -10.38 6.76 -0.97
C TYR A 26 -9.49 7.97 -1.14
N ASN A 27 -10.12 9.15 -1.09
CA ASN A 27 -9.48 10.39 -1.50
C ASN A 27 -8.95 10.22 -2.92
N SER A 28 -7.68 10.41 -3.17
CA SER A 28 -7.11 10.26 -4.52
C SER A 28 -6.22 9.02 -4.61
N GLY A 29 -6.48 8.00 -3.80
CA GLY A 29 -5.73 6.76 -3.84
C GLY A 29 -5.83 6.07 -5.19
N CYS A 30 -4.77 5.41 -5.60
CA CYS A 30 -4.71 4.72 -6.88
C CYS A 30 -4.15 3.31 -6.69
N VAL A 31 -4.84 2.32 -7.24
CA VAL A 31 -4.41 0.92 -7.23
C VAL A 31 -4.43 0.45 -8.68
N CYS A 32 -3.29 0.03 -9.19
CA CYS A 32 -3.19 -0.29 -10.60
C CYS A 32 -2.22 -1.45 -10.86
N GLY A 33 -2.03 -1.79 -12.13
CA GLY A 33 -1.22 -2.94 -12.51
C GLY A 33 -1.89 -4.23 -12.10
N GLU A 34 -1.12 -5.13 -11.53
CA GLU A 34 -1.62 -6.40 -11.00
C GLU A 34 -1.57 -6.41 -9.47
N SER A 35 -1.67 -5.24 -8.85
CA SER A 35 -1.61 -5.14 -7.40
C SER A 35 -2.90 -5.60 -6.75
N ILE A 36 -2.82 -5.96 -5.47
CA ILE A 36 -3.95 -6.44 -4.68
C ILE A 36 -3.95 -5.71 -3.35
N VAL A 37 -5.10 -5.14 -2.99
CA VAL A 37 -5.34 -4.54 -1.68
C VAL A 37 -6.51 -5.30 -1.06
N ARG A 38 -6.30 -5.90 0.10
CA ARG A 38 -7.32 -6.77 0.69
C ARG A 38 -7.32 -6.67 2.20
N ASP A 39 -8.18 -7.47 2.82
CA ASP A 39 -8.39 -7.52 4.27
C ASP A 39 -8.87 -6.15 4.74
N TYR A 40 -8.21 -5.52 5.70
CA TYR A 40 -8.59 -4.21 6.21
C TYR A 40 -7.61 -3.12 5.81
N ALA A 41 -6.83 -3.33 4.77
CA ALA A 41 -5.85 -2.36 4.30
C ALA A 41 -6.53 -1.10 3.77
N GLN A 42 -5.83 0.03 3.88
CA GLN A 42 -6.34 1.31 3.42
C GLN A 42 -5.29 2.00 2.55
N VAL A 43 -5.75 2.53 1.43
CA VAL A 43 -4.93 3.33 0.51
C VAL A 43 -5.66 4.65 0.31
N TYR A 44 -5.04 5.76 0.71
CA TYR A 44 -5.75 7.03 0.66
C TYR A 44 -4.82 8.22 0.45
N HIS A 45 -5.40 9.41 0.46
CA HIS A 45 -4.74 10.63 0.04
C HIS A 45 -4.24 10.45 -1.39
N SER A 46 -2.98 10.71 -1.69
CA SER A 46 -2.46 10.58 -3.06
C SER A 46 -1.55 9.36 -3.22
N ALA A 47 -1.75 8.34 -2.39
CA ALA A 47 -0.92 7.14 -2.42
C ALA A 47 -1.19 6.31 -3.67
N ILE A 48 -0.17 5.59 -4.13
CA ILE A 48 -0.25 4.72 -5.31
C ILE A 48 0.27 3.34 -4.94
N VAL A 49 -0.52 2.32 -5.27
CA VAL A 49 -0.12 0.91 -5.19
C VAL A 49 -0.13 0.38 -6.62
N ARG A 50 1.00 -0.13 -7.09
CA ARG A 50 1.15 -0.48 -8.50
C ARG A 50 1.97 -1.74 -8.67
N ASP A 51 2.15 -2.13 -9.93
CA ASP A 51 2.92 -3.30 -10.34
C ASP A 51 2.27 -4.56 -9.75
N LYS A 52 3.00 -5.38 -9.02
CA LYS A 52 2.46 -6.60 -8.42
C LYS A 52 2.45 -6.53 -6.90
N ALA A 53 2.34 -5.33 -6.34
CA ALA A 53 2.35 -5.15 -4.91
C ALA A 53 1.13 -5.77 -4.25
N LEU A 54 1.31 -6.27 -3.03
CA LEU A 54 0.23 -6.83 -2.22
C LEU A 54 0.19 -6.06 -0.90
N VAL A 55 -0.97 -5.48 -0.59
CA VAL A 55 -1.20 -4.75 0.65
C VAL A 55 -2.37 -5.41 1.36
N CYS A 56 -2.16 -5.88 2.59
CA CYS A 56 -3.19 -6.64 3.29
C CYS A 56 -3.13 -6.38 4.80
N ASP A 57 -3.94 -7.12 5.54
CA ASP A 57 -4.13 -6.98 6.99
C ASP A 57 -4.61 -5.56 7.30
N VAL A 58 -3.99 -4.85 8.22
CA VAL A 58 -4.41 -3.49 8.58
C VAL A 58 -3.38 -2.44 8.14
N ALA A 59 -2.66 -2.71 7.07
CA ALA A 59 -1.66 -1.78 6.55
C ALA A 59 -2.31 -0.51 6.00
N HIS A 60 -1.60 0.60 6.12
CA HIS A 60 -2.05 1.91 5.64
C HIS A 60 -1.00 2.48 4.70
N ILE A 61 -1.44 2.84 3.50
CA ILE A 61 -0.60 3.49 2.50
C ILE A 61 -1.25 4.85 2.23
N TYR A 62 -0.56 5.94 2.56
CA TYR A 62 -1.17 7.26 2.43
C TYR A 62 -0.14 8.36 2.17
N GLY A 63 -0.62 9.60 2.15
CA GLY A 63 0.21 10.72 1.76
C GLY A 63 0.48 10.68 0.27
N ARG A 64 1.72 10.87 -0.13
CA ARG A 64 2.14 10.79 -1.53
C ARG A 64 3.05 9.59 -1.76
N SER A 65 2.88 8.56 -0.96
CA SER A 65 3.72 7.38 -1.04
C SER A 65 3.36 6.51 -2.24
N CYS A 66 4.29 5.63 -2.59
CA CYS A 66 4.12 4.71 -3.71
C CYS A 66 4.67 3.35 -3.30
N VAL A 67 3.88 2.30 -3.52
CA VAL A 67 4.30 0.92 -3.25
C VAL A 67 4.18 0.17 -4.57
N GLY A 68 5.30 -0.35 -5.06
CA GLY A 68 5.35 -1.03 -6.35
C GLY A 68 6.26 -2.24 -6.33
N GLY A 69 6.61 -2.71 -7.53
CA GLY A 69 7.39 -3.92 -7.69
C GLY A 69 6.59 -5.13 -7.27
N GLU A 70 7.24 -6.09 -6.62
CA GLU A 70 6.61 -7.28 -6.06
C GLU A 70 6.58 -7.21 -4.54
N SER A 71 6.41 -6.01 -4.00
CA SER A 71 6.45 -5.78 -2.57
C SER A 71 5.22 -6.35 -1.88
N ILE A 72 5.39 -6.78 -0.63
CA ILE A 72 4.31 -7.27 0.23
C ILE A 72 4.31 -6.43 1.50
N VAL A 73 3.16 -5.84 1.82
CA VAL A 73 2.99 -4.98 2.99
C VAL A 73 1.81 -5.52 3.79
N TYR A 74 2.05 -5.95 5.03
CA TYR A 74 0.98 -6.52 5.83
C TYR A 74 1.15 -6.16 7.30
N ASP A 75 0.34 -6.75 8.17
CA ASP A 75 0.26 -6.41 9.59
C ASP A 75 -0.10 -4.93 9.77
N SER A 76 0.56 -4.22 10.66
CA SER A 76 0.25 -2.83 10.98
C SER A 76 1.24 -1.85 10.36
N VAL A 77 1.78 -2.18 9.20
CA VAL A 77 2.75 -1.34 8.50
C VAL A 77 2.09 -0.07 7.99
N GLN A 78 2.83 1.04 8.04
CA GLN A 78 2.38 2.31 7.49
C GLN A 78 3.43 2.84 6.51
N VAL A 79 2.98 3.24 5.33
CA VAL A 79 3.83 3.86 4.32
C VAL A 79 3.20 5.21 4.00
N TYR A 80 3.91 6.30 4.26
CA TYR A 80 3.33 7.64 4.12
C TYR A 80 4.39 8.68 3.78
N GLY A 81 3.97 9.95 3.82
CA GLY A 81 4.83 11.02 3.38
C GLY A 81 5.05 10.95 1.88
N LYS A 82 6.29 10.95 1.45
CA LYS A 82 6.68 10.81 0.04
C LYS A 82 7.52 9.56 -0.16
N ALA A 83 7.31 8.54 0.66
CA ALA A 83 8.09 7.30 0.61
C ALA A 83 7.83 6.55 -0.69
N ASN A 84 8.84 5.85 -1.16
CA ASN A 84 8.78 5.07 -2.38
C ASN A 84 9.31 3.67 -2.09
N VAL A 85 8.49 2.66 -2.35
CA VAL A 85 8.81 1.26 -2.10
C VAL A 85 8.78 0.54 -3.43
N CYS A 86 9.85 -0.17 -3.77
CA CYS A 86 9.93 -0.89 -5.03
C CYS A 86 10.75 -2.17 -4.85
N GLY A 87 10.89 -2.92 -5.94
CA GLY A 87 11.61 -4.18 -5.92
C GLY A 87 10.83 -5.24 -5.18
N ASN A 88 11.50 -6.10 -4.40
CA ASN A 88 10.90 -7.22 -3.70
C ASN A 88 10.90 -6.98 -2.19
N CYS A 89 10.34 -5.88 -1.75
CA CYS A 89 10.29 -5.56 -0.33
C CYS A 89 9.23 -6.39 0.39
N ILE A 90 9.50 -6.71 1.67
CA ILE A 90 8.53 -7.34 2.56
C ILE A 90 8.53 -6.55 3.87
N PHE A 91 7.37 -6.02 4.24
CA PHE A 91 7.24 -5.26 5.49
C PHE A 91 6.14 -5.86 6.33
N HIS A 92 6.41 -6.06 7.62
CA HIS A 92 5.38 -6.58 8.53
C HIS A 92 5.63 -6.04 9.93
N ASP A 93 4.78 -6.46 10.86
CA ASP A 93 4.76 -5.97 12.23
C ASP A 93 4.35 -4.50 12.27
N TYR A 94 5.19 -3.62 12.81
CA TYR A 94 4.83 -2.21 13.03
C TYR A 94 5.76 -1.26 12.28
N VAL A 95 6.32 -1.70 11.15
CA VAL A 95 7.24 -0.89 10.34
C VAL A 95 6.54 0.35 9.83
N ARG A 96 7.25 1.47 9.83
CA ARG A 96 6.77 2.73 9.26
C ARG A 96 7.82 3.25 8.28
N ILE A 97 7.37 3.57 7.09
CA ILE A 97 8.19 4.12 6.02
C ILE A 97 7.62 5.50 5.69
N CYS A 98 8.40 6.55 5.86
CA CYS A 98 7.86 7.91 5.70
C CYS A 98 8.92 8.88 5.23
N GLY A 99 8.58 10.17 5.23
CA GLY A 99 9.45 11.20 4.74
C GLY A 99 9.69 11.03 3.25
N ARG A 100 10.93 11.01 2.84
CA ARG A 100 11.31 10.79 1.45
C ARG A 100 12.09 9.49 1.28
N ALA A 101 11.85 8.53 2.15
CA ALA A 101 12.57 7.25 2.09
C ALA A 101 12.33 6.56 0.77
N ALA A 102 13.38 5.96 0.23
CA ALA A 102 13.30 5.10 -0.94
C ALA A 102 13.83 3.74 -0.52
N VAL A 103 12.99 2.71 -0.66
CA VAL A 103 13.29 1.37 -0.15
C VAL A 103 13.16 0.39 -1.30
N ASP A 104 14.17 -0.45 -1.48
CA ASP A 104 14.24 -1.37 -2.61
C ASP A 104 14.74 -2.72 -2.12
N SER A 105 13.93 -3.76 -2.31
CA SER A 105 14.33 -5.17 -2.15
C SER A 105 14.89 -5.47 -0.77
N VAL A 106 14.18 -5.05 0.29
CA VAL A 106 14.58 -5.31 1.67
C VAL A 106 13.41 -5.89 2.44
N GLU A 107 13.71 -6.55 3.54
CA GLU A 107 12.71 -7.02 4.49
C GLU A 107 12.87 -6.23 5.78
N LEU A 108 11.77 -5.64 6.24
CA LEU A 108 11.75 -4.85 7.47
C LEU A 108 10.65 -5.36 8.38
N PHE A 109 10.92 -5.37 9.68
CA PHE A 109 9.97 -5.89 10.65
C PHE A 109 10.21 -5.24 12.02
N GLY A 110 9.36 -5.59 12.98
CA GLY A 110 9.41 -5.02 14.32
C GLY A 110 8.92 -3.59 14.31
N ASP A 111 9.51 -2.73 15.13
CA ASP A 111 9.13 -1.32 15.27
C ASP A 111 10.05 -0.39 14.48
N SER A 112 10.49 -0.80 13.34
CA SER A 112 11.41 -0.01 12.52
C SER A 112 10.73 1.25 11.99
N LEU A 113 11.50 2.33 11.91
CA LEU A 113 11.06 3.58 11.29
C LEU A 113 12.13 3.99 10.28
N ILE A 114 11.70 4.12 9.04
CA ILE A 114 12.58 4.50 7.92
C ILE A 114 12.08 5.84 7.38
N ASN A 115 12.94 6.84 7.35
CA ASN A 115 12.54 8.09 6.73
C ASN A 115 13.73 8.83 6.10
#